data_dbe4781f5523e4f541e509facdbca8d7
#
_entry.id   dbe4781f5523e4f541e509facdbca8d7
#
_cell.length_a   1.000
_cell.length_b   1.000
_cell.length_c   1.000
_cell.angle_alpha   90.00
_cell.angle_beta   90.00
_cell.angle_gamma   90.00
#
_symmetry.space_group_name_H-M   'P 1'
#
loop_
_entity.id
_entity.type
_entity.pdbx_description
1 polymer ?
#
loop_
_entity_poly.entity_id
_entity_poly.type
_entity_poly.pdbx_seq_one_letter_code
_entity_poly.pdbx_strand_id
1 'polypeptide(L)'
;MRRISFSILAFFMAIGAIAEQKDSTTFRAYLYNNEYEVYLNINLYDEDIKIPGQELYGTLPGYLGKKNNSFCWVITSASIKDKKTATLNLINDYGSEDLTATLTQKNDSIYILRQESGSTLKVPKNSKWQKIPKTIELNRRK
;
A
#
# COMPACT_ATOMS: atom_id res chain seq x y z
N MET A 1 17.42 -27.44 -39.91
CA MET A 1 17.40 -27.95 -38.54
C MET A 1 17.90 -26.95 -37.51
N ARG A 2 18.98 -26.26 -37.76
CA ARG A 2 19.54 -25.30 -36.81
C ARG A 2 18.63 -24.09 -36.57
N ARG A 3 17.82 -23.71 -37.57
CA ARG A 3 16.95 -22.55 -37.49
C ARG A 3 15.81 -22.71 -36.52
N ILE A 4 15.39 -23.92 -36.23
CA ILE A 4 14.30 -24.23 -35.33
C ILE A 4 14.68 -23.87 -33.88
N SER A 5 15.94 -24.08 -33.49
CA SER A 5 16.43 -23.77 -32.16
C SER A 5 16.34 -22.28 -31.79
N PHE A 6 16.59 -21.41 -32.77
CA PHE A 6 16.52 -19.97 -32.54
C PHE A 6 15.10 -19.46 -32.28
N SER A 7 14.12 -20.03 -32.96
CA SER A 7 12.72 -19.66 -32.78
C SER A 7 12.22 -20.00 -31.36
N ILE A 8 12.65 -21.12 -30.82
CA ILE A 8 12.30 -21.57 -29.49
C ILE A 8 12.88 -20.62 -28.44
N LEU A 9 14.08 -20.14 -28.63
CA LEU A 9 14.74 -19.23 -27.69
C LEU A 9 14.01 -17.90 -27.58
N ALA A 10 13.58 -17.35 -28.72
CA ALA A 10 12.82 -16.09 -28.73
C ALA A 10 11.50 -16.23 -27.98
N PHE A 11 10.86 -17.39 -28.05
CA PHE A 11 9.60 -17.64 -27.36
C PHE A 11 9.75 -17.59 -25.83
N PHE A 12 10.84 -18.11 -25.28
CA PHE A 12 11.09 -18.09 -23.85
C PHE A 12 11.25 -16.66 -23.31
N MET A 13 11.86 -15.79 -24.07
CA MET A 13 12.04 -14.39 -23.65
C MET A 13 10.70 -13.66 -23.54
N ALA A 14 9.74 -13.95 -24.41
CA ALA A 14 8.41 -13.36 -24.34
C ALA A 14 7.66 -13.77 -23.08
N ILE A 15 7.80 -15.01 -22.63
CA ILE A 15 7.16 -15.51 -21.42
C ILE A 15 7.71 -14.79 -20.18
N GLY A 16 8.99 -14.53 -20.13
CA GLY A 16 9.62 -13.83 -19.04
C GLY A 16 9.07 -12.41 -18.86
N ALA A 17 8.88 -11.70 -19.97
CA ALA A 17 8.33 -10.34 -19.94
C ALA A 17 6.88 -10.31 -19.39
N ILE A 18 6.06 -11.30 -19.75
CA ILE A 18 4.68 -11.38 -19.26
C ILE A 18 4.65 -11.64 -17.75
N ALA A 19 5.55 -12.48 -17.23
CA ALA A 19 5.61 -12.78 -15.81
C ALA A 19 5.95 -11.54 -14.98
N GLU A 20 6.82 -10.67 -15.46
CA GLU A 20 7.19 -9.45 -14.77
C GLU A 20 6.00 -8.48 -14.60
N GLN A 21 5.12 -8.43 -15.58
CA GLN A 21 3.96 -7.53 -15.52
C GLN A 21 2.96 -7.88 -14.42
N LYS A 22 2.90 -9.13 -14.00
CA LYS A 22 1.98 -9.56 -12.94
C LYS A 22 2.35 -8.99 -11.57
N ASP A 23 3.63 -8.67 -11.35
CA ASP A 23 4.10 -8.20 -10.06
C ASP A 23 3.71 -6.74 -9.79
N SER A 24 3.24 -6.00 -10.80
CA SER A 24 2.94 -4.57 -10.68
C SER A 24 1.54 -4.28 -10.10
N THR A 25 0.83 -5.28 -9.60
CA THR A 25 -0.51 -5.11 -9.03
C THR A 25 -0.58 -5.30 -7.53
N THR A 26 0.44 -5.88 -6.91
CA THR A 26 0.44 -6.15 -5.47
C THR A 26 0.22 -4.87 -4.66
N PHE A 27 0.93 -3.80 -4.98
CA PHE A 27 0.86 -2.55 -4.25
C PHE A 27 0.09 -1.45 -5.00
N ARG A 28 -0.86 -1.87 -5.81
CA ARG A 28 -1.90 -1.01 -6.38
C ARG A 28 -3.22 -1.60 -5.91
N ALA A 29 -3.75 -1.05 -4.80
CA ALA A 29 -4.85 -1.73 -4.14
C ALA A 29 -5.63 -0.79 -3.23
N TYR A 30 -6.87 -1.17 -2.98
CA TYR A 30 -7.71 -0.60 -1.94
C TYR A 30 -7.91 -1.69 -0.89
N LEU A 31 -7.40 -1.46 0.31
CA LEU A 31 -7.39 -2.45 1.39
C LEU A 31 -8.24 -1.94 2.54
N TYR A 32 -8.91 -2.85 3.25
CA TYR A 32 -9.87 -2.46 4.28
C TYR A 32 -9.79 -3.38 5.51
N ASN A 33 -9.94 -2.78 6.70
CA ASN A 33 -10.08 -3.51 7.96
C ASN A 33 -11.43 -3.17 8.58
N ASN A 34 -12.29 -4.19 8.76
CA ASN A 34 -13.64 -4.01 9.28
C ASN A 34 -13.69 -3.67 10.77
N GLU A 35 -12.76 -4.21 11.53
CA GLU A 35 -12.77 -4.03 12.99
C GLU A 35 -12.55 -2.58 13.39
N TYR A 36 -11.56 -1.95 12.76
CA TYR A 36 -11.21 -0.55 13.06
C TYR A 36 -11.78 0.43 12.06
N GLU A 37 -12.42 -0.08 11.02
CA GLU A 37 -13.01 0.73 9.95
C GLU A 37 -12.00 1.67 9.31
N VAL A 38 -10.80 1.18 9.09
CA VAL A 38 -9.74 1.91 8.39
C VAL A 38 -9.51 1.30 7.03
N TYR A 39 -9.02 2.13 6.09
CA TYR A 39 -8.72 1.67 4.75
C TYR A 39 -7.40 2.27 4.29
N LEU A 40 -6.75 1.57 3.37
CA LEU A 40 -5.49 1.98 2.78
C LEU A 40 -5.68 2.03 1.26
N ASN A 41 -5.56 3.23 0.69
CA ASN A 41 -5.66 3.43 -0.75
C ASN A 41 -4.25 3.70 -1.27
N ILE A 42 -3.71 2.79 -2.07
CA ILE A 42 -2.31 2.87 -2.49
C ILE A 42 -2.10 2.58 -3.97
N ASN A 43 -1.07 3.20 -4.51
CA ASN A 43 -0.42 2.83 -5.76
C ASN A 43 1.05 3.19 -5.60
N LEU A 44 1.85 2.22 -5.14
CA LEU A 44 3.25 2.46 -4.83
C LEU A 44 4.12 2.48 -6.08
N TYR A 45 3.59 2.09 -7.23
CA TYR A 45 4.31 2.10 -8.50
C TYR A 45 4.24 3.47 -9.17
N ASP A 46 3.03 4.00 -9.36
CA ASP A 46 2.81 5.25 -10.08
C ASP A 46 2.74 6.45 -9.15
N GLU A 47 2.46 6.24 -7.86
CA GLU A 47 2.35 7.29 -6.86
C GLU A 47 1.37 8.39 -7.29
N ASP A 48 0.22 7.96 -7.82
CA ASP A 48 -0.76 8.84 -8.44
C ASP A 48 -2.03 9.05 -7.60
N ILE A 49 -1.95 8.77 -6.30
CA ILE A 49 -3.10 8.88 -5.41
C ILE A 49 -3.24 10.33 -4.93
N LYS A 50 -4.44 10.88 -5.10
CA LYS A 50 -4.79 12.21 -4.57
C LYS A 50 -5.26 12.06 -3.14
N ILE A 51 -4.78 12.95 -2.27
CA ILE A 51 -5.14 12.91 -0.85
C ILE A 51 -6.41 13.75 -0.66
N PRO A 52 -7.51 13.16 -0.17
CA PRO A 52 -8.77 13.91 0.01
C PRO A 52 -8.58 15.13 0.90
N GLY A 53 -8.99 16.30 0.42
CA GLY A 53 -8.91 17.54 1.17
C GLY A 53 -7.51 18.12 1.32
N GLN A 54 -6.51 17.53 0.68
CA GLN A 54 -5.10 17.91 0.85
C GLN A 54 -4.46 18.20 -0.52
N GLU A 55 -4.99 19.19 -1.23
CA GLU A 55 -4.55 19.50 -2.60
C GLU A 55 -3.07 19.91 -2.67
N LEU A 56 -2.53 20.49 -1.60
CA LEU A 56 -1.15 20.93 -1.57
C LEU A 56 -0.14 19.78 -1.66
N TYR A 57 -0.53 18.57 -1.27
CA TYR A 57 0.34 17.41 -1.41
C TYR A 57 0.51 16.96 -2.85
N GLY A 58 -0.44 17.30 -3.74
CA GLY A 58 -0.46 16.75 -5.08
C GLY A 58 -0.78 15.26 -5.06
N THR A 59 -0.03 14.46 -5.82
CA THR A 59 -0.19 13.01 -5.84
C THR A 59 0.92 12.32 -5.06
N LEU A 60 0.56 11.27 -4.34
CA LEU A 60 1.46 10.54 -3.43
C LEU A 60 1.23 9.04 -3.55
N PRO A 61 2.08 8.21 -2.89
CA PRO A 61 1.88 6.75 -2.91
C PRO A 61 0.53 6.29 -2.36
N GLY A 62 -0.07 7.06 -1.44
CA GLY A 62 -1.36 6.70 -0.90
C GLY A 62 -1.65 7.32 0.45
N TYR A 63 -2.69 6.81 1.10
CA TYR A 63 -3.07 7.26 2.43
C TYR A 63 -3.90 6.20 3.14
N LEU A 64 -3.89 6.29 4.48
CA LEU A 64 -4.76 5.49 5.33
C LEU A 64 -5.86 6.40 5.86
N GLY A 65 -7.11 6.02 5.62
CA GLY A 65 -8.26 6.79 6.04
C GLY A 65 -9.13 6.04 7.04
N LYS A 66 -10.08 6.76 7.62
CA LYS A 66 -11.07 6.23 8.56
C LYS A 66 -12.45 6.38 7.92
N LYS A 67 -13.25 5.31 7.95
CA LYS A 67 -14.60 5.33 7.38
C LYS A 67 -15.43 6.48 7.96
N ASN A 68 -16.09 7.22 7.10
CA ASN A 68 -16.96 8.33 7.47
C ASN A 68 -16.24 9.45 8.27
N ASN A 69 -14.94 9.63 7.99
CA ASN A 69 -14.16 10.66 8.67
C ASN A 69 -13.14 11.23 7.68
N SER A 70 -12.89 12.53 7.75
CA SER A 70 -11.97 13.21 6.86
C SER A 70 -10.50 13.09 7.30
N PHE A 71 -10.25 12.61 8.50
CA PHE A 71 -8.88 12.44 9.00
C PHE A 71 -8.16 11.32 8.25
N CYS A 72 -6.87 11.53 7.97
CA CYS A 72 -6.08 10.50 7.32
C CYS A 72 -4.60 10.56 7.74
N TRP A 73 -3.91 9.45 7.52
CA TRP A 73 -2.46 9.37 7.56
C TRP A 73 -1.97 9.29 6.12
N VAL A 74 -1.09 10.20 5.74
CA VAL A 74 -0.61 10.32 4.37
C VAL A 74 0.68 9.51 4.22
N ILE A 75 0.78 8.72 3.16
CA ILE A 75 2.03 8.03 2.83
C ILE A 75 2.89 9.00 2.03
N THR A 76 3.92 9.54 2.67
CA THR A 76 4.79 10.53 2.05
C THR A 76 5.81 9.87 1.13
N SER A 77 6.22 8.65 1.43
CA SER A 77 7.12 7.88 0.59
C SER A 77 6.95 6.39 0.87
N ALA A 78 7.35 5.57 -0.08
CA ALA A 78 7.28 4.13 0.05
C ALA A 78 8.45 3.50 -0.69
N SER A 79 8.85 2.30 -0.25
CA SER A 79 9.92 1.55 -0.87
C SER A 79 9.50 0.09 -0.97
N ILE A 80 9.40 -0.42 -2.20
CA ILE A 80 9.06 -1.82 -2.44
C ILE A 80 10.34 -2.63 -2.23
N LYS A 81 10.32 -3.53 -1.24
CA LYS A 81 11.48 -4.34 -0.88
C LYS A 81 11.60 -5.60 -1.73
N ASP A 82 10.45 -6.23 -1.97
CA ASP A 82 10.36 -7.41 -2.82
C ASP A 82 8.93 -7.51 -3.36
N LYS A 83 8.58 -8.62 -4.00
CA LYS A 83 7.27 -8.77 -4.64
C LYS A 83 6.09 -8.66 -3.69
N LYS A 84 6.30 -8.90 -2.39
CA LYS A 84 5.22 -8.97 -1.41
C LYS A 84 5.39 -8.01 -0.24
N THR A 85 6.49 -7.29 -0.15
CA THR A 85 6.80 -6.45 1.02
C THR A 85 7.19 -5.05 0.61
N ALA A 86 6.60 -4.05 1.27
CA ALA A 86 6.96 -2.65 1.08
C ALA A 86 7.06 -1.95 2.43
N THR A 87 7.91 -0.94 2.49
CA THR A 87 8.01 -0.06 3.65
C THR A 87 7.30 1.24 3.34
N LEU A 88 6.50 1.73 4.28
CA LEU A 88 5.71 2.95 4.14
C LEU A 88 6.15 3.96 5.19
N ASN A 89 6.31 5.22 4.78
CA ASN A 89 6.50 6.34 5.70
C ASN A 89 5.22 7.15 5.72
N LEU A 90 4.62 7.30 6.90
CA LEU A 90 3.33 7.97 7.05
C LEU A 90 3.45 9.17 7.97
N ILE A 91 2.65 10.19 7.69
CA ILE A 91 2.53 11.37 8.52
C ILE A 91 1.03 11.63 8.75
N ASN A 92 0.68 12.07 9.96
CA ASN A 92 -0.74 12.35 10.23
C ASN A 92 -1.18 13.63 9.51
N ASP A 93 -2.50 13.83 9.47
CA ASP A 93 -3.14 14.94 8.78
C ASP A 93 -2.67 16.31 9.27
N TYR A 94 -2.28 16.39 10.52
CA TYR A 94 -1.79 17.63 11.12
C TYR A 94 -0.29 17.86 10.92
N GLY A 95 0.44 16.85 10.41
CA GLY A 95 1.87 16.96 10.21
C GLY A 95 2.70 16.90 11.50
N SER A 96 2.10 16.51 12.60
CA SER A 96 2.77 16.53 13.92
C SER A 96 3.35 15.20 14.34
N GLU A 97 2.92 14.10 13.73
CA GLU A 97 3.38 12.76 14.06
C GLU A 97 3.69 11.98 12.80
N ASP A 98 4.73 11.16 12.87
CA ASP A 98 5.12 10.30 11.76
C ASP A 98 5.42 8.89 12.26
N LEU A 99 5.34 7.93 11.34
CA LEU A 99 5.68 6.55 11.63
C LEU A 99 6.14 5.84 10.37
N THR A 100 6.85 4.73 10.59
CA THR A 100 7.25 3.82 9.53
C THR A 100 6.53 2.49 9.76
N ALA A 101 5.98 1.92 8.68
CA ALA A 101 5.25 0.66 8.72
C ALA A 101 5.68 -0.23 7.57
N THR A 102 5.46 -1.52 7.72
CA THR A 102 5.68 -2.52 6.69
C THR A 102 4.33 -3.06 6.23
N LEU A 103 4.14 -3.13 4.92
CA LEU A 103 2.96 -3.73 4.32
C LEU A 103 3.39 -5.00 3.59
N THR A 104 2.83 -6.14 3.99
CA THR A 104 3.17 -7.44 3.41
C THR A 104 1.93 -8.11 2.87
N GLN A 105 1.98 -8.56 1.62
CA GLN A 105 0.90 -9.36 1.04
C GLN A 105 1.02 -10.81 1.52
N LYS A 106 0.03 -11.26 2.26
CA LYS A 106 -0.01 -12.64 2.76
C LYS A 106 -0.54 -13.60 1.69
N ASN A 107 -1.58 -13.17 0.97
CA ASN A 107 -2.14 -13.88 -0.18
C ASN A 107 -2.87 -12.86 -1.05
N ASP A 108 -3.59 -13.32 -2.08
CA ASP A 108 -4.23 -12.42 -3.05
C ASP A 108 -5.21 -11.44 -2.41
N SER A 109 -5.78 -11.77 -1.27
CA SER A 109 -6.83 -10.98 -0.63
C SER A 109 -6.38 -10.32 0.67
N ILE A 110 -5.34 -10.80 1.32
CA ILE A 110 -4.99 -10.40 2.69
C ILE A 110 -3.60 -9.78 2.72
N TYR A 111 -3.52 -8.60 3.35
CA TYR A 111 -2.28 -7.88 3.60
C TYR A 111 -2.12 -7.67 5.09
N ILE A 112 -0.89 -7.60 5.55
CA ILE A 112 -0.55 -7.32 6.96
C ILE A 112 0.13 -5.97 7.02
N LEU A 113 -0.42 -5.07 7.82
CA LEU A 113 0.20 -3.78 8.11
C LEU A 113 0.79 -3.82 9.50
N ARG A 114 2.09 -3.58 9.59
CA ARG A 114 2.81 -3.63 10.86
C ARG A 114 3.54 -2.32 11.10
N GLN A 115 3.27 -1.69 12.25
CA GLN A 115 3.98 -0.48 12.66
C GLN A 115 5.36 -0.85 13.18
N GLU A 116 6.41 -0.24 12.60
CA GLU A 116 7.78 -0.56 12.94
C GLU A 116 8.41 0.45 13.90
N SER A 117 8.26 1.74 13.63
CA SER A 117 8.88 2.77 14.46
C SER A 117 8.12 4.09 14.32
N GLY A 118 8.39 5.01 15.24
CA GLY A 118 7.76 6.32 15.27
C GLY A 118 6.54 6.37 16.14
N SER A 119 5.60 7.25 15.79
CA SER A 119 4.36 7.44 16.54
C SER A 119 3.44 6.25 16.38
N THR A 120 2.51 6.06 17.34
CA THR A 120 1.49 5.03 17.24
C THR A 120 0.41 5.48 16.26
N LEU A 121 0.04 4.60 15.35
CA LEU A 121 -1.08 4.84 14.44
C LEU A 121 -2.38 4.92 15.24
N LYS A 122 -3.12 6.01 15.07
CA LYS A 122 -4.38 6.21 15.75
C LYS A 122 -5.34 6.97 14.84
N VAL A 123 -6.63 6.73 15.03
CA VAL A 123 -7.69 7.33 14.22
C VAL A 123 -8.82 7.82 15.12
N PRO A 124 -9.62 8.79 14.64
CA PRO A 124 -10.77 9.26 15.42
C PRO A 124 -11.84 8.19 15.52
N LYS A 125 -12.45 8.08 16.70
CA LYS A 125 -13.63 7.25 16.93
C LYS A 125 -14.43 7.81 18.09
N ASN A 126 -15.69 8.21 17.84
CA ASN A 126 -16.59 8.73 18.88
C ASN A 126 -15.97 9.91 19.66
N SER A 127 -15.37 10.85 18.92
CA SER A 127 -14.73 12.06 19.48
C SER A 127 -13.49 11.78 20.32
N LYS A 128 -12.91 10.59 20.21
CA LYS A 128 -11.69 10.18 20.89
C LYS A 128 -10.70 9.60 19.89
N TRP A 129 -9.45 9.49 20.31
CA TRP A 129 -8.42 8.83 19.51
C TRP A 129 -8.38 7.35 19.85
N GLN A 130 -8.53 6.49 18.82
CA GLN A 130 -8.43 5.06 18.96
C GLN A 130 -7.07 4.62 18.42
N LYS A 131 -6.27 3.98 19.27
CA LYS A 131 -4.99 3.41 18.86
C LYS A 131 -5.24 2.15 18.05
N ILE A 132 -4.50 2.03 16.95
CA ILE A 132 -4.55 0.83 16.10
C ILE A 132 -3.48 -0.14 16.60
N PRO A 133 -3.78 -1.43 16.72
CA PRO A 133 -2.77 -2.42 17.13
C PRO A 133 -1.55 -2.38 16.22
N LYS A 134 -0.41 -2.78 16.76
CA LYS A 134 0.86 -2.77 16.02
C LYS A 134 0.77 -3.53 14.72
N THR A 135 -0.01 -4.59 14.67
CA THR A 135 -0.20 -5.43 13.49
C THR A 135 -1.70 -5.62 13.23
N ILE A 136 -2.14 -5.31 12.02
CA ILE A 136 -3.53 -5.56 11.61
C ILE A 136 -3.58 -6.21 10.24
N GLU A 137 -4.65 -6.95 9.97
CA GLU A 137 -4.91 -7.49 8.65
C GLU A 137 -5.80 -6.53 7.87
N LEU A 138 -5.51 -6.42 6.58
CA LEU A 138 -6.31 -5.64 5.65
C LEU A 138 -6.75 -6.56 4.51
N ASN A 139 -8.00 -6.39 4.07
CA ASN A 139 -8.54 -7.18 2.98
C ASN A 139 -8.64 -6.34 1.71
N ARG A 140 -8.25 -6.94 0.58
CA ARG A 140 -8.34 -6.27 -0.71
C ARG A 140 -9.81 -6.11 -1.08
N ARG A 141 -10.18 -4.91 -1.44
CA ARG A 141 -11.49 -4.60 -2.03
C ARG A 141 -11.39 -4.58 -3.53
N LYS A 142 -12.44 -5.06 -4.16
CA LYS A 142 -12.53 -5.05 -5.64
C LYS A 142 -13.24 -3.80 -6.12
#